data_7809d68f5c8fc29fede2ad5c8421a97d
#
_entry.id   7809d68f5c8fc29fede2ad5c8421a97d
#
_cell.length_a   1.000
_cell.length_b   1.000
_cell.length_c   1.000
_cell.angle_alpha   90.00
_cell.angle_beta   90.00
_cell.angle_gamma   90.00
#
_symmetry.space_group_name_H-M   'P 1'
#
loop_
_entity.id
_entity.type
_entity.pdbx_description
1 polymer ?
#
loop_
_entity_poly.entity_id
_entity_poly.type
_entity_poly.pdbx_seq_one_letter_code
_entity_poly.pdbx_strand_id
1 'polypeptide(L)'
;MRTMITHSPEETHQNCKYWLHRISHEWDVSYKLLAGGYLSIGWYALAGSGIEKAAGDCNMQRLEATMTEYGYQVTRSRWSLWNFFKFSPDDFVVVPLFNGEFSIYKVKRTPVPITELGGFVDFVSDDGSRIIRDKDGLLRRYENNEMVDLGFVVEVEVIKEHLSRYEYADSKLTSRMKIRQTNADISDLAESVQNVIGADSPINLYATVIEELAGRLLGAIKAQLTPDKFELLIKWYFEKLGASRTLRPSKSSSDKWDGADVDIVAEFDALKVVFYIQAKLHDDVTSQWAVEQISKYKDQHEVSFGEYTAIPWVISTANAFSAAAITMAQESNVRLVTGGEFGRMLIDAGITNINRAFE
;
A
#
# COMPACT_ATOMS: atom_id res chain seq x y z
N MET A 1 10.77 -36.73 21.70
CA MET A 1 11.90 -35.87 21.29
C MET A 1 11.75 -35.63 19.79
N ARG A 2 11.08 -34.53 19.39
CA ARG A 2 10.91 -34.13 17.98
C ARG A 2 11.75 -32.87 17.78
N THR A 3 12.80 -33.01 17.01
CA THR A 3 13.73 -31.95 16.64
C THR A 3 12.98 -30.96 15.73
N MET A 4 12.74 -29.74 16.19
CA MET A 4 12.32 -28.63 15.34
C MET A 4 13.52 -28.22 14.49
N ILE A 5 13.40 -28.37 13.18
CA ILE A 5 14.30 -27.79 12.21
C ILE A 5 13.84 -26.34 12.02
N THR A 6 14.56 -25.41 12.65
CA THR A 6 14.46 -23.98 12.36
C THR A 6 15.18 -23.74 11.03
N HIS A 7 14.42 -23.52 9.95
CA HIS A 7 14.98 -22.92 8.75
C HIS A 7 15.22 -21.43 9.05
N SER A 8 16.47 -21.05 9.19
CA SER A 8 16.91 -19.65 9.12
C SER A 8 16.83 -19.20 7.65
N PRO A 9 16.29 -18.00 7.36
CA PRO A 9 16.28 -17.40 6.03
C PRO A 9 17.57 -16.61 5.78
N GLU A 10 18.73 -17.28 5.91
CA GLU A 10 20.02 -16.68 5.59
C GLU A 10 20.77 -17.62 4.65
N GLU A 11 20.55 -17.47 3.33
CA GLU A 11 21.51 -17.91 2.32
C GLU A 11 20.95 -17.71 0.90
N THR A 12 20.79 -16.46 0.38
CA THR A 12 20.73 -16.24 -1.09
C THR A 12 20.92 -14.79 -1.56
N HIS A 13 21.26 -13.81 -0.70
CA HIS A 13 21.35 -12.40 -1.13
C HIS A 13 22.76 -11.81 -1.15
N GLN A 14 23.80 -12.60 -1.30
CA GLN A 14 25.19 -12.14 -1.06
C GLN A 14 25.84 -11.34 -2.18
N ASN A 15 25.19 -11.08 -3.34
CA ASN A 15 25.87 -10.34 -4.42
C ASN A 15 25.01 -9.47 -5.36
N CYS A 16 23.68 -9.28 -5.12
CA CYS A 16 22.87 -8.41 -5.96
C CYS A 16 22.95 -6.95 -5.50
N LYS A 17 22.97 -6.03 -6.46
CA LYS A 17 22.93 -4.60 -6.21
C LYS A 17 21.52 -4.03 -6.39
N TYR A 18 21.33 -2.86 -5.81
CA TYR A 18 20.09 -2.10 -5.92
C TYR A 18 20.40 -0.75 -6.58
N TRP A 19 19.66 -0.46 -7.63
CA TRP A 19 19.85 0.72 -8.45
C TRP A 19 18.62 1.58 -8.46
N LEU A 20 18.81 2.90 -8.55
CA LEU A 20 17.79 3.85 -8.95
C LEU A 20 18.01 4.20 -10.41
N HIS A 21 16.98 4.06 -11.24
CA HIS A 21 16.99 4.53 -12.63
C HIS A 21 15.82 5.48 -12.85
N ARG A 22 16.13 6.72 -13.27
CA ARG A 22 15.12 7.72 -13.58
C ARG A 22 15.01 7.91 -15.08
N ILE A 23 13.84 7.69 -15.63
CA ILE A 23 13.49 8.04 -17.00
C ILE A 23 13.27 9.54 -17.04
N SER A 24 14.22 10.28 -17.63
CA SER A 24 14.22 11.76 -17.69
C SER A 24 14.42 12.30 -19.11
N HIS A 25 14.71 11.43 -20.06
CA HIS A 25 15.00 11.78 -21.44
C HIS A 25 14.26 10.84 -22.38
N GLU A 26 13.75 11.35 -23.53
CA GLU A 26 12.93 10.59 -24.48
C GLU A 26 11.85 9.74 -23.76
N TRP A 27 11.15 10.35 -22.82
CA TRP A 27 10.24 9.64 -21.92
C TRP A 27 9.10 8.94 -22.69
N ASP A 28 8.61 9.56 -23.76
CA ASP A 28 7.56 9.06 -24.65
C ASP A 28 7.94 7.74 -25.36
N VAL A 29 9.25 7.55 -25.62
CA VAL A 29 9.80 6.32 -26.18
C VAL A 29 10.27 5.37 -25.09
N SER A 30 10.94 5.90 -24.05
CA SER A 30 11.52 5.10 -22.97
C SER A 30 10.47 4.31 -22.18
N TYR A 31 9.28 4.88 -21.92
CA TYR A 31 8.20 4.15 -21.24
C TYR A 31 7.61 3.03 -22.12
N LYS A 32 7.59 3.21 -23.45
CA LYS A 32 7.17 2.15 -24.37
C LYS A 32 8.19 0.99 -24.38
N LEU A 33 9.48 1.30 -24.36
CA LEU A 33 10.52 0.29 -24.21
C LEU A 33 10.41 -0.42 -22.87
N LEU A 34 10.14 0.31 -21.79
CA LEU A 34 9.97 -0.27 -20.47
C LEU A 34 8.76 -1.20 -20.40
N ALA A 35 7.64 -0.85 -21.03
CA ALA A 35 6.49 -1.74 -21.17
C ALA A 35 6.82 -3.02 -21.97
N GLY A 36 7.81 -2.95 -22.85
CA GLY A 36 8.40 -4.09 -23.56
C GLY A 36 9.47 -4.86 -22.76
N GLY A 37 9.75 -4.47 -21.50
CA GLY A 37 10.75 -5.12 -20.65
C GLY A 37 12.17 -4.57 -20.84
N TYR A 38 12.33 -3.33 -21.31
CA TYR A 38 13.64 -2.72 -21.52
C TYR A 38 13.76 -1.35 -20.86
N LEU A 39 14.69 -1.19 -19.93
CA LEU A 39 15.13 0.13 -19.46
C LEU A 39 16.14 0.69 -20.46
N SER A 40 16.05 1.99 -20.75
CA SER A 40 16.87 2.67 -21.76
C SER A 40 17.60 3.87 -21.20
N ILE A 41 18.72 4.24 -21.83
CA ILE A 41 19.48 5.45 -21.52
C ILE A 41 20.00 6.08 -22.83
N GLY A 42 20.19 7.40 -22.79
CA GLY A 42 20.63 8.21 -23.93
C GLY A 42 21.98 7.84 -24.54
N TRP A 43 22.62 8.81 -25.20
CA TRP A 43 23.91 8.70 -25.90
C TRP A 43 23.87 7.78 -27.14
N TYR A 44 22.89 7.97 -28.04
CA TYR A 44 22.70 7.16 -29.23
C TYR A 44 23.96 7.05 -30.11
N ALA A 45 24.75 8.13 -30.23
CA ALA A 45 25.94 8.12 -31.08
C ALA A 45 27.08 7.21 -30.53
N LEU A 46 27.01 6.85 -29.25
CA LEU A 46 27.95 5.88 -28.65
C LEU A 46 27.52 4.43 -28.85
N ALA A 47 26.31 4.16 -29.34
CA ALA A 47 25.87 2.81 -29.64
C ALA A 47 26.77 2.19 -30.73
N GLY A 48 27.35 1.04 -30.45
CA GLY A 48 28.32 0.39 -31.36
C GLY A 48 29.78 0.83 -31.20
N SER A 49 30.10 1.82 -30.34
CA SER A 49 31.50 2.21 -30.05
C SER A 49 32.27 1.20 -29.18
N GLY A 50 31.55 0.25 -28.55
CA GLY A 50 32.13 -0.67 -27.56
C GLY A 50 32.43 -0.03 -26.22
N ILE A 51 31.84 1.14 -25.94
CA ILE A 51 32.05 1.89 -24.69
C ILE A 51 31.55 1.12 -23.46
N GLU A 52 30.56 0.24 -23.59
CA GLU A 52 30.04 -0.62 -22.54
C GLU A 52 31.11 -1.53 -21.94
N LYS A 53 32.11 -1.92 -22.74
CA LYS A 53 33.25 -2.76 -22.30
C LYS A 53 34.16 -1.98 -21.34
N ALA A 54 34.24 -0.66 -21.46
CA ALA A 54 35.05 0.17 -20.56
C ALA A 54 34.56 0.07 -19.12
N ALA A 55 33.26 -0.04 -18.89
CA ALA A 55 32.70 -0.24 -17.55
C ALA A 55 32.96 -1.66 -17.02
N GLY A 56 32.87 -2.68 -17.85
CA GLY A 56 33.27 -4.05 -17.50
C GLY A 56 34.72 -4.17 -17.07
N ASP A 57 35.60 -3.43 -17.75
CA ASP A 57 37.03 -3.34 -17.46
C ASP A 57 37.35 -2.38 -16.29
N CYS A 58 36.36 -1.75 -15.69
CA CYS A 58 36.50 -0.69 -14.67
C CYS A 58 37.40 0.46 -15.14
N ASN A 59 37.40 0.79 -16.42
CA ASN A 59 38.28 1.77 -17.04
C ASN A 59 37.54 3.07 -17.38
N MET A 60 37.44 3.98 -16.41
CA MET A 60 36.80 5.29 -16.58
C MET A 60 37.51 6.17 -17.63
N GLN A 61 38.85 6.10 -17.73
CA GLN A 61 39.60 6.91 -18.71
C GLN A 61 39.26 6.51 -20.13
N ARG A 62 39.08 5.21 -20.40
CA ARG A 62 38.62 4.71 -21.70
C ARG A 62 37.20 5.19 -22.01
N LEU A 63 36.31 5.17 -21.05
CA LEU A 63 34.95 5.70 -21.23
C LEU A 63 34.98 7.20 -21.59
N GLU A 64 35.73 8.02 -20.86
CA GLU A 64 35.87 9.46 -21.11
C GLU A 64 36.52 9.74 -22.48
N ALA A 65 37.54 8.97 -22.85
CA ALA A 65 38.20 9.10 -24.17
C ALA A 65 37.23 8.78 -25.30
N THR A 66 36.47 7.69 -25.21
CA THR A 66 35.46 7.32 -26.21
C THR A 66 34.36 8.39 -26.31
N MET A 67 33.85 8.89 -25.19
CA MET A 67 32.87 9.99 -25.21
C MET A 67 33.40 11.23 -25.96
N THR A 68 34.65 11.59 -25.71
CA THR A 68 35.30 12.76 -26.38
C THR A 68 35.47 12.50 -27.88
N GLU A 69 35.88 11.30 -28.27
CA GLU A 69 36.04 10.90 -29.67
C GLU A 69 34.72 11.03 -30.46
N TYR A 70 33.60 10.72 -29.84
CA TYR A 70 32.26 10.82 -30.42
C TYR A 70 31.61 12.19 -30.21
N GLY A 71 32.39 13.22 -29.80
CA GLY A 71 31.95 14.60 -29.69
C GLY A 71 31.12 14.96 -28.45
N TYR A 72 31.04 14.07 -27.49
CA TYR A 72 30.36 14.38 -26.22
C TYR A 72 31.30 15.09 -25.25
N GLN A 73 30.74 16.08 -24.55
CA GLN A 73 31.46 16.69 -23.42
C GLN A 73 31.46 15.76 -22.21
N VAL A 74 32.62 15.59 -21.59
CA VAL A 74 32.78 14.82 -20.38
C VAL A 74 32.25 15.59 -19.18
N THR A 75 30.96 15.45 -18.93
CA THR A 75 30.25 16.14 -17.83
C THR A 75 29.92 15.16 -16.69
N ARG A 76 29.24 15.63 -15.63
CA ARG A 76 28.80 14.78 -14.53
C ARG A 76 27.82 13.69 -14.98
N SER A 77 27.13 13.86 -16.11
CA SER A 77 26.19 12.87 -16.66
C SER A 77 26.87 11.55 -17.05
N ARG A 78 28.21 11.54 -17.33
CA ARG A 78 28.95 10.29 -17.57
C ARG A 78 28.80 9.24 -16.47
N TRP A 79 28.59 9.69 -15.22
CA TRP A 79 28.36 8.77 -14.11
C TRP A 79 27.05 8.01 -14.24
N SER A 80 26.03 8.60 -14.88
CA SER A 80 24.77 7.91 -15.14
C SER A 80 24.98 6.78 -16.16
N LEU A 81 25.74 7.03 -17.24
CA LEU A 81 26.08 6.01 -18.22
C LEU A 81 26.99 4.93 -17.59
N TRP A 82 28.01 5.34 -16.85
CA TRP A 82 28.89 4.43 -16.12
C TRP A 82 28.14 3.49 -15.18
N ASN A 83 27.20 4.02 -14.41
CA ASN A 83 26.40 3.22 -13.48
C ASN A 83 25.42 2.30 -14.25
N PHE A 84 24.87 2.76 -15.37
CA PHE A 84 24.01 1.93 -16.20
C PHE A 84 24.73 0.67 -16.69
N PHE A 85 25.96 0.80 -17.17
CA PHE A 85 26.75 -0.34 -17.62
C PHE A 85 27.16 -1.32 -16.50
N LYS A 86 27.00 -0.95 -15.24
CA LYS A 86 27.26 -1.82 -14.09
C LYS A 86 26.06 -2.66 -13.68
N PHE A 87 24.91 -2.49 -14.32
CA PHE A 87 23.76 -3.34 -14.05
C PHE A 87 24.10 -4.78 -14.45
N SER A 88 23.85 -5.69 -13.54
CA SER A 88 24.17 -7.13 -13.70
C SER A 88 22.91 -7.97 -13.50
N PRO A 89 22.85 -9.16 -14.10
CA PRO A 89 21.76 -10.09 -13.84
C PRO A 89 21.51 -10.25 -12.34
N ASP A 90 20.24 -10.34 -11.97
CA ASP A 90 19.73 -10.42 -10.60
C ASP A 90 19.76 -9.12 -9.78
N ASP A 91 20.33 -8.02 -10.29
CA ASP A 91 20.21 -6.72 -9.67
C ASP A 91 18.76 -6.21 -9.69
N PHE A 92 18.40 -5.40 -8.68
CA PHE A 92 17.09 -4.74 -8.64
C PHE A 92 17.19 -3.27 -9.05
N VAL A 93 16.20 -2.79 -9.79
CA VAL A 93 16.15 -1.40 -10.26
C VAL A 93 14.83 -0.77 -9.83
N VAL A 94 14.90 0.29 -9.02
CA VAL A 94 13.78 1.14 -8.64
C VAL A 94 13.62 2.24 -9.68
N VAL A 95 12.47 2.32 -10.30
CA VAL A 95 12.14 3.32 -11.33
C VAL A 95 11.04 4.23 -10.81
N PRO A 96 11.36 5.49 -10.43
CA PRO A 96 10.36 6.49 -10.10
C PRO A 96 9.52 6.84 -11.34
N LEU A 97 8.20 6.78 -11.19
CA LEU A 97 7.23 7.13 -12.22
C LEU A 97 6.59 8.49 -11.95
N PHE A 98 5.67 8.91 -12.83
CA PHE A 98 4.82 10.08 -12.64
C PHE A 98 3.83 9.88 -11.46
N ASN A 99 3.17 10.97 -11.05
CA ASN A 99 2.10 10.96 -10.05
C ASN A 99 2.46 10.39 -8.67
N GLY A 100 3.76 10.37 -8.33
CA GLY A 100 4.20 9.85 -7.03
C GLY A 100 4.27 8.33 -6.96
N GLU A 101 4.24 7.66 -8.10
CA GLU A 101 4.41 6.21 -8.20
C GLU A 101 5.87 5.79 -8.43
N PHE A 102 6.14 4.51 -8.30
CA PHE A 102 7.37 3.85 -8.68
C PHE A 102 7.13 2.37 -9.00
N SER A 103 8.07 1.78 -9.72
CA SER A 103 8.09 0.35 -10.01
C SER A 103 9.44 -0.26 -9.65
N ILE A 104 9.47 -1.56 -9.41
CA ILE A 104 10.69 -2.33 -9.14
C ILE A 104 10.82 -3.39 -10.21
N TYR A 105 11.99 -3.42 -10.83
CA TYR A 105 12.36 -4.38 -11.85
C TYR A 105 13.57 -5.17 -11.41
N LYS A 106 13.73 -6.36 -11.99
CA LYS A 106 14.92 -7.21 -11.85
C LYS A 106 15.66 -7.27 -13.19
N VAL A 107 16.95 -7.08 -13.17
CA VAL A 107 17.80 -7.13 -14.35
C VAL A 107 17.95 -8.59 -14.80
N LYS A 108 17.71 -8.85 -16.10
CA LYS A 108 17.83 -10.19 -16.69
C LYS A 108 19.15 -10.40 -17.41
N ARG A 109 19.68 -9.35 -18.04
CA ARG A 109 20.92 -9.39 -18.80
C ARG A 109 21.73 -8.12 -18.57
N THR A 110 23.02 -8.16 -18.92
CA THR A 110 23.86 -6.94 -18.93
C THR A 110 23.37 -5.97 -20.00
N PRO A 111 23.56 -4.65 -19.80
CA PRO A 111 23.23 -3.63 -20.78
C PRO A 111 23.95 -3.86 -22.12
N VAL A 112 23.23 -3.60 -23.21
CA VAL A 112 23.73 -3.70 -24.58
C VAL A 112 23.41 -2.44 -25.37
N PRO A 113 24.13 -2.16 -26.47
CA PRO A 113 23.73 -1.14 -27.42
C PRO A 113 22.32 -1.39 -27.95
N ILE A 114 21.55 -0.32 -28.17
CA ILE A 114 20.18 -0.42 -28.70
C ILE A 114 20.15 -1.06 -30.08
N THR A 115 21.26 -0.97 -30.81
CA THR A 115 21.47 -1.63 -32.12
C THR A 115 21.44 -3.15 -32.04
N GLU A 116 21.73 -3.71 -30.88
CA GLU A 116 21.71 -5.17 -30.62
C GLU A 116 20.37 -5.68 -30.11
N LEU A 117 19.38 -4.78 -29.88
CA LEU A 117 18.07 -5.17 -29.41
C LEU A 117 17.35 -6.06 -30.42
N GLY A 118 17.23 -7.37 -30.12
CA GLY A 118 16.54 -8.33 -30.96
C GLY A 118 15.02 -8.16 -30.93
N GLY A 119 14.36 -8.54 -32.03
CA GLY A 119 12.89 -8.58 -32.06
C GLY A 119 12.20 -7.23 -32.00
N PHE A 120 12.91 -6.14 -32.28
CA PHE A 120 12.33 -4.80 -32.33
C PHE A 120 11.26 -4.72 -33.41
N VAL A 121 10.09 -4.23 -33.04
CA VAL A 121 8.98 -3.90 -33.93
C VAL A 121 8.70 -2.40 -33.81
N ASP A 122 8.47 -1.74 -34.95
CA ASP A 122 8.06 -0.34 -34.97
C ASP A 122 6.85 -0.12 -34.06
N PHE A 123 6.85 0.96 -33.31
CA PHE A 123 5.75 1.32 -32.40
C PHE A 123 5.43 2.81 -32.47
N VAL A 124 4.32 3.19 -31.86
CA VAL A 124 3.91 4.59 -31.70
C VAL A 124 4.25 5.01 -30.28
N SER A 125 5.04 6.07 -30.13
CA SER A 125 5.39 6.69 -28.85
C SER A 125 4.18 7.41 -28.24
N ASP A 126 4.30 7.82 -26.96
CA ASP A 126 3.19 8.46 -26.25
C ASP A 126 2.84 9.85 -26.80
N ASP A 127 3.75 10.50 -27.55
CA ASP A 127 3.49 11.76 -28.28
C ASP A 127 2.81 11.53 -29.65
N GLY A 128 2.61 10.30 -30.05
CA GLY A 128 1.98 9.91 -31.31
C GLY A 128 2.93 9.71 -32.50
N SER A 129 4.25 9.94 -32.31
CA SER A 129 5.27 9.71 -33.35
C SER A 129 5.50 8.23 -33.57
N ARG A 130 5.66 7.82 -34.83
CA ARG A 130 6.04 6.45 -35.16
C ARG A 130 7.56 6.30 -34.99
N ILE A 131 7.98 5.35 -34.15
CA ILE A 131 9.37 5.04 -33.89
C ILE A 131 9.79 3.84 -34.77
N ILE A 132 10.80 4.05 -35.58
CA ILE A 132 11.36 3.05 -36.49
C ILE A 132 12.82 2.82 -36.17
N ARG A 133 13.34 1.71 -36.63
CA ARG A 133 14.77 1.41 -36.62
C ARG A 133 15.39 1.75 -37.99
N ASP A 134 16.45 2.52 -37.98
CA ASP A 134 17.19 2.79 -39.22
C ASP A 134 18.12 1.62 -39.63
N LYS A 135 18.84 1.80 -40.77
CA LYS A 135 19.76 0.80 -41.30
C LYS A 135 20.95 0.46 -40.37
N ASP A 136 21.30 1.40 -39.49
CA ASP A 136 22.40 1.25 -38.53
C ASP A 136 21.88 0.67 -37.19
N GLY A 137 20.57 0.41 -37.08
CA GLY A 137 19.92 -0.16 -35.89
C GLY A 137 19.55 0.89 -34.86
N LEU A 138 19.68 2.19 -35.12
CA LEU A 138 19.33 3.29 -34.24
C LEU A 138 17.86 3.65 -34.36
N LEU A 139 17.29 4.23 -33.32
CA LEU A 139 15.88 4.65 -33.30
C LEU A 139 15.70 6.03 -33.92
N ARG A 140 14.66 6.20 -34.73
CA ARG A 140 14.25 7.46 -35.34
C ARG A 140 12.76 7.68 -35.27
N ARG A 141 12.37 8.96 -35.23
CA ARG A 141 10.98 9.38 -35.49
C ARG A 141 10.74 9.38 -36.99
N TYR A 142 9.77 8.62 -37.45
CA TYR A 142 9.48 8.44 -38.89
C TYR A 142 9.10 9.74 -39.58
N GLU A 143 8.31 10.60 -38.91
CA GLU A 143 7.70 11.80 -39.50
C GLU A 143 8.73 12.86 -39.90
N ASN A 144 9.75 13.06 -39.08
CA ASN A 144 10.74 14.12 -39.27
C ASN A 144 12.17 13.59 -39.45
N ASN A 145 12.34 12.26 -39.43
CA ASN A 145 13.62 11.58 -39.50
C ASN A 145 14.61 11.99 -38.36
N GLU A 146 14.08 12.50 -37.24
CA GLU A 146 14.87 12.87 -36.07
C GLU A 146 15.36 11.65 -35.32
N MET A 147 16.62 11.71 -34.84
CA MET A 147 17.20 10.66 -34.02
C MET A 147 16.58 10.67 -32.63
N VAL A 148 16.19 9.53 -32.13
CA VAL A 148 15.83 9.33 -30.72
C VAL A 148 17.14 9.13 -29.93
N ASP A 149 17.40 9.99 -28.94
CA ASP A 149 18.65 9.91 -28.16
C ASP A 149 18.58 8.79 -27.11
N LEU A 150 18.49 7.54 -27.59
CA LEU A 150 18.60 6.34 -26.78
C LEU A 150 19.68 5.44 -27.39
N GLY A 151 20.76 5.22 -26.64
CA GLY A 151 21.93 4.46 -27.12
C GLY A 151 22.05 3.06 -26.55
N PHE A 152 21.54 2.84 -25.34
CA PHE A 152 21.71 1.57 -24.64
C PHE A 152 20.43 1.14 -23.95
N VAL A 153 20.28 -0.19 -23.81
CA VAL A 153 19.13 -0.82 -23.15
C VAL A 153 19.60 -1.95 -22.25
N VAL A 154 18.81 -2.25 -21.24
CA VAL A 154 18.94 -3.41 -20.38
C VAL A 154 17.61 -4.14 -20.28
N GLU A 155 17.64 -5.47 -20.49
CA GLU A 155 16.44 -6.31 -20.34
C GLU A 155 16.11 -6.48 -18.85
N VAL A 156 14.85 -6.23 -18.51
CA VAL A 156 14.35 -6.32 -17.14
C VAL A 156 13.04 -7.09 -17.07
N GLU A 157 12.75 -7.64 -15.90
CA GLU A 157 11.44 -8.21 -15.59
C GLU A 157 10.78 -7.43 -14.46
N VAL A 158 9.48 -7.36 -14.51
CA VAL A 158 8.67 -6.68 -13.49
C VAL A 158 8.64 -7.50 -12.22
N ILE A 159 8.91 -6.85 -11.08
CA ILE A 159 8.71 -7.42 -9.74
C ILE A 159 7.50 -6.77 -9.06
N LYS A 160 7.41 -5.46 -9.12
CA LYS A 160 6.26 -4.68 -8.61
C LYS A 160 6.05 -3.47 -9.53
N GLU A 161 4.81 -3.19 -9.90
CA GLU A 161 4.46 -2.07 -10.78
C GLU A 161 3.52 -1.08 -10.11
N HIS A 162 3.65 0.18 -10.48
CA HIS A 162 2.71 1.26 -10.15
C HIS A 162 2.39 1.38 -8.66
N LEU A 163 3.41 1.22 -7.81
CA LEU A 163 3.25 1.36 -6.38
C LEU A 163 3.22 2.83 -5.98
N SER A 164 2.28 3.21 -5.11
CA SER A 164 2.27 4.53 -4.48
C SER A 164 3.50 4.71 -3.59
N ARG A 165 4.26 5.77 -3.84
CA ARG A 165 5.46 6.09 -3.07
C ARG A 165 5.14 6.39 -1.60
N TYR A 166 3.94 6.94 -1.35
CA TYR A 166 3.50 7.29 0.00
C TYR A 166 3.04 6.09 0.81
N GLU A 167 2.62 5.02 0.13
CA GLU A 167 2.04 3.85 0.77
C GLU A 167 3.04 2.69 0.92
N TYR A 168 4.01 2.59 -0.01
CA TYR A 168 4.91 1.44 -0.06
C TYR A 168 6.37 1.76 0.25
N ALA A 169 6.81 3.03 0.09
CA ALA A 169 8.19 3.40 0.33
C ALA A 169 8.38 4.07 1.69
N ASP A 170 9.37 3.63 2.44
CA ASP A 170 9.80 4.33 3.66
C ASP A 170 10.40 5.72 3.35
N SER A 171 10.71 6.48 4.38
CA SER A 171 11.22 7.85 4.25
C SER A 171 12.59 7.91 3.55
N LYS A 172 13.44 6.89 3.74
CA LYS A 172 14.79 6.81 3.15
C LYS A 172 14.68 6.58 1.65
N LEU A 173 13.90 5.56 1.23
CA LEU A 173 13.67 5.24 -0.17
C LEU A 173 12.93 6.38 -0.89
N THR A 174 11.90 6.97 -0.25
CA THR A 174 11.18 8.15 -0.77
C THR A 174 12.12 9.32 -1.00
N SER A 175 13.03 9.61 -0.07
CA SER A 175 14.01 10.69 -0.20
C SER A 175 15.01 10.41 -1.32
N ARG A 176 15.48 9.16 -1.45
CA ARG A 176 16.40 8.77 -2.52
C ARG A 176 15.77 8.91 -3.90
N MET A 177 14.49 8.55 -4.06
CA MET A 177 13.75 8.73 -5.32
C MET A 177 13.58 10.20 -5.74
N LYS A 178 13.80 11.18 -4.88
CA LYS A 178 13.76 12.62 -5.21
C LYS A 178 15.07 13.15 -5.80
N ILE A 179 16.16 12.40 -5.70
CA ILE A 179 17.46 12.80 -6.25
C ILE A 179 17.38 12.85 -7.78
N ARG A 180 17.90 13.92 -8.39
CA ARG A 180 17.83 14.15 -9.84
C ARG A 180 18.87 13.37 -10.66
N GLN A 181 19.57 12.42 -10.07
CA GLN A 181 20.52 11.57 -10.78
C GLN A 181 19.76 10.51 -11.57
N THR A 182 20.17 10.28 -12.83
CA THR A 182 19.52 9.28 -13.70
C THR A 182 19.77 7.86 -13.20
N ASN A 183 21.02 7.50 -12.89
CA ASN A 183 21.38 6.20 -12.31
C ASN A 183 22.20 6.39 -11.04
N ALA A 184 21.78 5.77 -9.95
CA ALA A 184 22.48 5.78 -8.68
C ALA A 184 22.50 4.38 -8.06
N ASP A 185 23.61 4.00 -7.46
CA ASP A 185 23.69 2.85 -6.55
C ASP A 185 22.93 3.21 -5.26
N ILE A 186 21.95 2.38 -4.91
CA ILE A 186 21.12 2.50 -3.71
C ILE A 186 21.19 1.23 -2.87
N SER A 187 22.27 0.45 -2.98
CA SER A 187 22.43 -0.80 -2.24
C SER A 187 22.44 -0.59 -0.71
N ASP A 188 22.72 0.62 -0.25
CA ASP A 188 22.52 1.05 1.13
C ASP A 188 21.05 1.05 1.58
N LEU A 189 20.10 0.95 0.66
CA LEU A 189 18.66 0.85 0.88
C LEU A 189 18.10 -0.53 0.51
N ALA A 190 18.94 -1.55 0.44
CA ALA A 190 18.53 -2.92 0.08
C ALA A 190 17.34 -3.41 0.92
N GLU A 191 17.40 -3.20 2.24
CA GLU A 191 16.32 -3.57 3.16
C GLU A 191 15.01 -2.85 2.82
N SER A 192 15.06 -1.54 2.55
CA SER A 192 13.87 -0.76 2.15
C SER A 192 13.24 -1.30 0.87
N VAL A 193 14.06 -1.66 -0.13
CA VAL A 193 13.56 -2.22 -1.40
C VAL A 193 13.00 -3.63 -1.19
N GLN A 194 13.67 -4.49 -0.42
CA GLN A 194 13.18 -5.84 -0.12
C GLN A 194 11.87 -5.84 0.67
N ASN A 195 11.71 -4.90 1.61
CA ASN A 195 10.45 -4.73 2.33
C ASN A 195 9.29 -4.39 1.37
N VAL A 196 9.53 -3.55 0.36
CA VAL A 196 8.52 -3.26 -0.68
C VAL A 196 8.23 -4.51 -1.52
N ILE A 197 9.25 -5.27 -1.91
CA ILE A 197 9.08 -6.50 -2.70
C ILE A 197 8.24 -7.52 -1.94
N GLY A 198 8.51 -7.70 -0.65
CA GLY A 198 7.79 -8.65 0.23
C GLY A 198 6.42 -8.16 0.72
N ALA A 199 6.07 -6.88 0.49
CA ALA A 199 4.81 -6.35 0.97
C ALA A 199 3.63 -6.76 0.06
N ASP A 200 2.64 -7.45 0.63
CA ASP A 200 1.37 -7.80 -0.04
C ASP A 200 0.34 -6.66 0.03
N SER A 201 0.58 -5.67 0.88
CA SER A 201 -0.28 -4.50 1.09
C SER A 201 0.57 -3.28 1.43
N PRO A 202 0.03 -2.05 1.28
CA PRO A 202 0.72 -0.82 1.65
C PRO A 202 1.32 -0.85 3.04
N ILE A 203 2.53 -0.32 3.21
CA ILE A 203 3.16 -0.13 4.52
C ILE A 203 2.41 0.99 5.23
N ASN A 204 1.36 0.64 5.93
CA ASN A 204 0.65 1.57 6.78
C ASN A 204 1.16 1.46 8.22
N LEU A 205 2.28 2.13 8.50
CA LEU A 205 2.84 2.22 9.86
C LEU A 205 1.78 2.71 10.86
N TYR A 206 0.88 3.58 10.42
CA TYR A 206 -0.21 4.07 11.23
C TYR A 206 -1.21 2.96 11.56
N ALA A 207 -1.60 2.13 10.59
CA ALA A 207 -2.52 1.03 10.82
C ALA A 207 -1.96 0.01 11.83
N THR A 208 -0.68 -0.33 11.74
CA THR A 208 -0.02 -1.25 12.69
C THR A 208 -0.03 -0.68 14.11
N VAL A 209 0.31 0.59 14.26
CA VAL A 209 0.28 1.27 15.57
C VAL A 209 -1.14 1.37 16.12
N ILE A 210 -2.13 1.70 15.27
CA ILE A 210 -3.52 1.78 15.68
C ILE A 210 -4.07 0.42 16.08
N GLU A 211 -3.73 -0.65 15.39
CA GLU A 211 -4.14 -2.01 15.77
C GLU A 211 -3.54 -2.44 17.11
N GLU A 212 -2.27 -2.15 17.34
CA GLU A 212 -1.63 -2.43 18.63
C GLU A 212 -2.28 -1.61 19.77
N LEU A 213 -2.53 -0.33 19.53
CA LEU A 213 -3.22 0.53 20.49
C LEU A 213 -4.65 0.07 20.75
N ALA A 214 -5.40 -0.31 19.73
CA ALA A 214 -6.75 -0.86 19.85
C ALA A 214 -6.77 -2.15 20.68
N GLY A 215 -5.80 -3.05 20.43
CA GLY A 215 -5.63 -4.27 21.22
C GLY A 215 -5.31 -4.00 22.69
N ARG A 216 -4.40 -3.07 22.98
CA ARG A 216 -4.07 -2.65 24.37
C ARG A 216 -5.27 -1.98 25.04
N LEU A 217 -6.01 -1.14 24.33
CA LEU A 217 -7.22 -0.49 24.85
C LEU A 217 -8.30 -1.53 25.15
N LEU A 218 -8.53 -2.50 24.27
CA LEU A 218 -9.47 -3.60 24.50
C LEU A 218 -9.08 -4.42 25.73
N GLY A 219 -7.79 -4.73 25.91
CA GLY A 219 -7.29 -5.42 27.10
C GLY A 219 -7.60 -4.64 28.39
N ALA A 220 -7.43 -3.32 28.38
CA ALA A 220 -7.77 -2.46 29.51
C ALA A 220 -9.29 -2.43 29.78
N ILE A 221 -10.11 -2.33 28.73
CA ILE A 221 -11.57 -2.38 28.83
C ILE A 221 -12.02 -3.69 29.50
N LYS A 222 -11.53 -4.83 29.03
CA LYS A 222 -11.87 -6.15 29.59
C LYS A 222 -11.45 -6.30 31.06
N ALA A 223 -10.27 -5.79 31.41
CA ALA A 223 -9.72 -5.93 32.76
C ALA A 223 -10.34 -4.99 33.80
N GLN A 224 -10.83 -3.82 33.37
CA GLN A 224 -11.19 -2.74 34.31
C GLN A 224 -12.68 -2.37 34.31
N LEU A 225 -13.42 -2.69 33.26
CA LEU A 225 -14.82 -2.31 33.17
C LEU A 225 -15.75 -3.43 33.64
N THR A 226 -16.86 -3.04 34.26
CA THR A 226 -18.03 -3.88 34.46
C THR A 226 -18.96 -3.78 33.25
N PRO A 227 -19.93 -4.68 33.06
CA PRO A 227 -20.93 -4.55 31.99
C PRO A 227 -21.61 -3.19 31.98
N ASP A 228 -22.04 -2.67 33.14
CA ASP A 228 -22.67 -1.32 33.25
C ASP A 228 -21.72 -0.19 32.80
N LYS A 229 -20.42 -0.28 33.13
CA LYS A 229 -19.42 0.70 32.66
C LYS A 229 -19.14 0.57 31.16
N PHE A 230 -19.20 -0.63 30.63
CA PHE A 230 -19.06 -0.83 29.19
C PHE A 230 -20.23 -0.22 28.40
N GLU A 231 -21.47 -0.40 28.90
CA GLU A 231 -22.63 0.29 28.34
C GLU A 231 -22.48 1.83 28.39
N LEU A 232 -21.97 2.39 29.52
CA LEU A 232 -21.68 3.83 29.64
C LEU A 232 -20.61 4.29 28.64
N LEU A 233 -19.56 3.50 28.43
CA LEU A 233 -18.52 3.81 27.44
C LEU A 233 -19.10 3.86 26.02
N ILE A 234 -19.95 2.91 25.66
CA ILE A 234 -20.63 2.89 24.36
C ILE A 234 -21.56 4.09 24.22
N LYS A 235 -22.37 4.38 25.24
CA LYS A 235 -23.25 5.56 25.29
C LYS A 235 -22.44 6.84 25.01
N TRP A 236 -21.36 7.04 25.75
CA TRP A 236 -20.48 8.20 25.59
C TRP A 236 -19.80 8.26 24.21
N TYR A 237 -19.43 7.13 23.63
CA TYR A 237 -18.92 7.06 22.25
C TYR A 237 -19.92 7.67 21.25
N PHE A 238 -21.20 7.29 21.31
CA PHE A 238 -22.23 7.86 20.44
C PHE A 238 -22.49 9.35 20.72
N GLU A 239 -22.38 9.81 21.95
CA GLU A 239 -22.41 11.25 22.29
C GLU A 239 -21.25 12.01 21.64
N LYS A 240 -20.05 11.43 21.63
CA LYS A 240 -18.87 12.00 20.95
C LYS A 240 -19.02 12.04 19.43
N LEU A 241 -19.75 11.11 18.85
CA LEU A 241 -20.12 11.14 17.44
C LEU A 241 -21.20 12.17 17.09
N GLY A 242 -21.77 12.85 18.07
CA GLY A 242 -22.77 13.89 17.87
C GLY A 242 -24.21 13.40 17.92
N ALA A 243 -24.49 12.30 18.63
CA ALA A 243 -25.87 11.89 18.88
C ALA A 243 -26.63 13.01 19.58
N SER A 244 -27.81 13.37 19.09
CA SER A 244 -28.69 14.39 19.63
C SER A 244 -29.24 13.98 21.01
N ARG A 245 -29.44 12.68 21.17
CA ARG A 245 -29.92 12.07 22.40
C ARG A 245 -29.37 10.66 22.56
N THR A 246 -28.99 10.30 23.80
CA THR A 246 -28.58 8.93 24.14
C THR A 246 -29.30 8.48 25.40
N LEU A 247 -29.79 7.23 25.38
CA LEU A 247 -30.54 6.65 26.49
C LEU A 247 -29.98 5.28 26.85
N ARG A 248 -30.03 4.95 28.14
CA ARG A 248 -29.93 3.55 28.62
C ARG A 248 -31.31 3.18 29.18
N PRO A 249 -32.12 2.40 28.45
CA PRO A 249 -33.42 1.98 28.92
C PRO A 249 -33.32 1.21 30.23
N SER A 250 -34.30 1.39 31.10
CA SER A 250 -34.34 0.71 32.41
C SER A 250 -34.46 -0.81 32.21
N LYS A 251 -33.67 -1.59 32.93
CA LYS A 251 -33.72 -3.06 32.93
C LYS A 251 -35.08 -3.62 33.42
N SER A 252 -35.89 -2.76 34.05
CA SER A 252 -37.22 -3.09 34.60
C SER A 252 -38.38 -2.53 33.77
N SER A 253 -38.13 -1.97 32.56
CA SER A 253 -39.21 -1.41 31.75
C SER A 253 -40.08 -2.51 31.15
N SER A 254 -41.40 -2.25 31.07
CA SER A 254 -42.41 -3.11 30.47
C SER A 254 -42.18 -3.44 28.96
N ASP A 255 -41.18 -2.75 28.37
CA ASP A 255 -40.85 -2.82 26.96
C ASP A 255 -39.94 -4.03 26.61
N LYS A 256 -39.55 -4.87 27.59
CA LYS A 256 -38.80 -6.12 27.45
C LYS A 256 -39.70 -7.33 27.26
N TRP A 257 -40.57 -7.28 26.27
CA TRP A 257 -41.46 -8.39 25.99
C TRP A 257 -40.77 -9.39 25.03
N ASP A 258 -40.96 -10.67 25.32
CA ASP A 258 -40.58 -11.80 24.46
C ASP A 258 -39.07 -11.91 24.12
N GLY A 259 -38.19 -11.54 25.07
CA GLY A 259 -36.74 -11.67 24.88
C GLY A 259 -36.12 -10.55 24.06
N ALA A 260 -36.86 -9.46 23.76
CA ALA A 260 -36.30 -8.24 23.18
C ALA A 260 -35.48 -7.46 24.21
N ASP A 261 -34.31 -6.98 23.88
CA ASP A 261 -33.47 -6.18 24.77
C ASP A 261 -32.60 -5.21 24.01
N VAL A 262 -32.39 -4.02 24.61
CA VAL A 262 -31.49 -2.98 24.13
C VAL A 262 -30.80 -2.35 25.32
N ASP A 263 -29.49 -2.16 25.26
CA ASP A 263 -28.71 -1.53 26.32
C ASP A 263 -28.57 -0.03 26.12
N ILE A 264 -28.44 0.41 24.86
CA ILE A 264 -28.30 1.82 24.49
C ILE A 264 -29.16 2.16 23.28
N VAL A 265 -29.82 3.32 23.33
CA VAL A 265 -30.49 3.95 22.19
C VAL A 265 -29.78 5.28 21.90
N ALA A 266 -29.33 5.51 20.67
CA ALA A 266 -28.68 6.75 20.26
C ALA A 266 -29.37 7.35 19.03
N GLU A 267 -29.88 8.55 19.16
CA GLU A 267 -30.65 9.28 18.14
C GLU A 267 -29.78 10.36 17.47
N PHE A 268 -29.83 10.44 16.16
CA PHE A 268 -29.20 11.48 15.35
C PHE A 268 -30.23 12.21 14.53
N ASP A 269 -30.80 13.28 15.10
CA ASP A 269 -31.93 14.03 14.55
C ASP A 269 -31.63 14.59 13.13
N ALA A 270 -30.41 15.10 12.96
CA ALA A 270 -29.99 15.66 11.67
C ALA A 270 -29.94 14.63 10.53
N LEU A 271 -29.72 13.35 10.86
CA LEU A 271 -29.63 12.26 9.91
C LEU A 271 -30.91 11.44 9.85
N LYS A 272 -31.86 11.68 10.76
CA LYS A 272 -33.05 10.83 10.94
C LYS A 272 -32.73 9.35 11.13
N VAL A 273 -31.72 9.08 11.97
CA VAL A 273 -31.25 7.73 12.27
C VAL A 273 -31.29 7.47 13.77
N VAL A 274 -31.71 6.30 14.16
CA VAL A 274 -31.63 5.80 15.54
C VAL A 274 -30.84 4.50 15.59
N PHE A 275 -29.83 4.44 16.45
CA PHE A 275 -29.08 3.22 16.72
C PHE A 275 -29.67 2.53 17.94
N TYR A 276 -29.95 1.23 17.78
CA TYR A 276 -30.25 0.31 18.86
C TYR A 276 -29.05 -0.57 19.12
N ILE A 277 -28.49 -0.52 20.32
CA ILE A 277 -27.22 -1.17 20.60
C ILE A 277 -27.38 -2.17 21.75
N GLN A 278 -26.97 -3.40 21.50
CA GLN A 278 -26.76 -4.43 22.51
C GLN A 278 -25.27 -4.52 22.84
N ALA A 279 -24.92 -4.43 24.12
CA ALA A 279 -23.54 -4.49 24.61
C ALA A 279 -23.23 -5.84 25.25
N LYS A 280 -22.08 -6.45 24.93
CA LYS A 280 -21.64 -7.73 25.52
C LYS A 280 -20.19 -7.61 25.97
N LEU A 281 -19.98 -7.65 27.31
CA LEU A 281 -18.64 -7.66 27.91
C LEU A 281 -18.27 -9.08 28.33
N HIS A 282 -17.48 -9.78 27.53
CA HIS A 282 -16.93 -11.11 27.83
C HIS A 282 -15.75 -11.45 26.91
N ASP A 283 -15.02 -12.53 27.23
CA ASP A 283 -13.84 -12.96 26.49
C ASP A 283 -14.14 -13.99 25.41
N ASP A 284 -15.23 -14.73 25.57
CA ASP A 284 -15.65 -15.81 24.67
C ASP A 284 -16.28 -15.29 23.38
N VAL A 285 -16.55 -16.22 22.47
CA VAL A 285 -17.26 -15.95 21.21
C VAL A 285 -18.70 -15.50 21.52
N THR A 286 -19.13 -14.37 20.93
CA THR A 286 -20.50 -13.86 21.14
C THR A 286 -21.49 -14.71 20.34
N SER A 287 -22.51 -15.23 21.03
CA SER A 287 -23.55 -16.08 20.45
C SER A 287 -24.63 -15.28 19.71
N GLN A 288 -25.50 -16.00 18.99
CA GLN A 288 -26.65 -15.43 18.27
C GLN A 288 -27.67 -14.74 19.17
N TRP A 289 -27.69 -15.06 20.48
CA TRP A 289 -28.65 -14.50 21.42
C TRP A 289 -28.66 -12.97 21.45
N ALA A 290 -27.50 -12.34 21.38
CA ALA A 290 -27.42 -10.90 21.32
C ALA A 290 -28.04 -10.28 20.06
N VAL A 291 -27.90 -10.97 18.92
CA VAL A 291 -28.50 -10.59 17.65
C VAL A 291 -30.02 -10.74 17.69
N GLU A 292 -30.51 -11.84 18.23
CA GLU A 292 -31.94 -12.10 18.41
C GLU A 292 -32.61 -11.02 19.29
N GLN A 293 -31.99 -10.68 20.42
CA GLN A 293 -32.51 -9.66 21.34
C GLN A 293 -32.71 -8.30 20.65
N ILE A 294 -31.66 -7.83 19.94
CA ILE A 294 -31.71 -6.51 19.31
C ILE A 294 -32.59 -6.45 18.07
N SER A 295 -32.68 -7.54 17.31
CA SER A 295 -33.59 -7.65 16.16
C SER A 295 -35.06 -7.56 16.62
N LYS A 296 -35.43 -8.33 17.63
CA LYS A 296 -36.77 -8.28 18.21
C LYS A 296 -37.10 -6.87 18.76
N TYR A 297 -36.14 -6.23 19.41
CA TYR A 297 -36.34 -4.86 19.91
C TYR A 297 -36.59 -3.89 18.77
N LYS A 298 -35.80 -3.94 17.69
CA LYS A 298 -35.98 -3.13 16.49
C LYS A 298 -37.38 -3.32 15.92
N ASP A 299 -37.82 -4.56 15.69
CA ASP A 299 -39.11 -4.87 15.07
C ASP A 299 -40.29 -4.34 15.87
N GLN A 300 -40.18 -4.39 17.23
CA GLN A 300 -41.21 -3.84 18.14
C GLN A 300 -41.30 -2.31 18.13
N HIS A 301 -40.20 -1.61 17.84
CA HIS A 301 -40.10 -0.14 17.94
C HIS A 301 -40.05 0.57 16.61
N GLU A 302 -40.03 -0.15 15.47
CA GLU A 302 -39.96 0.43 14.13
C GLU A 302 -41.14 1.39 13.84
N VAL A 303 -42.30 1.11 14.37
CA VAL A 303 -43.52 1.94 14.22
C VAL A 303 -43.47 3.21 15.08
N SER A 304 -42.72 3.20 16.18
CA SER A 304 -42.67 4.33 17.16
C SER A 304 -41.83 5.50 16.69
N PHE A 305 -40.92 5.31 15.76
CA PHE A 305 -39.98 6.31 15.24
C PHE A 305 -40.22 6.72 13.79
N GLY A 306 -41.40 6.61 13.27
CA GLY A 306 -41.91 6.78 11.88
C GLY A 306 -41.11 7.62 10.87
N GLU A 307 -40.27 8.57 11.31
CA GLU A 307 -39.37 9.39 10.46
C GLU A 307 -37.92 8.92 10.51
N TYR A 308 -37.56 7.98 11.41
CA TYR A 308 -36.18 7.56 11.65
C TYR A 308 -35.91 6.18 11.08
N THR A 309 -34.72 6.02 10.50
CA THR A 309 -34.21 4.70 10.11
C THR A 309 -33.54 4.06 11.33
N ALA A 310 -34.04 2.88 11.75
CA ALA A 310 -33.46 2.12 12.87
C ALA A 310 -32.30 1.24 12.41
N ILE A 311 -31.15 1.37 13.08
CA ILE A 311 -29.92 0.63 12.78
C ILE A 311 -29.53 -0.20 14.00
N PRO A 312 -29.77 -1.52 14.03
CA PRO A 312 -29.41 -2.38 15.14
C PRO A 312 -27.93 -2.78 15.12
N TRP A 313 -27.25 -2.63 16.27
CA TRP A 313 -25.86 -3.04 16.46
C TRP A 313 -25.69 -3.96 17.64
N VAL A 314 -24.75 -4.91 17.52
CA VAL A 314 -24.21 -5.66 18.66
C VAL A 314 -22.74 -5.28 18.80
N ILE A 315 -22.36 -4.68 19.93
CA ILE A 315 -20.97 -4.34 20.26
C ILE A 315 -20.50 -5.32 21.33
N SER A 316 -19.45 -6.10 21.01
CA SER A 316 -18.89 -7.07 21.95
C SER A 316 -17.41 -6.82 22.18
N THR A 317 -16.93 -7.12 23.40
CA THR A 317 -15.49 -7.17 23.68
C THR A 317 -14.84 -8.48 23.19
N ALA A 318 -15.61 -9.46 22.76
CA ALA A 318 -15.10 -10.69 22.16
C ALA A 318 -14.34 -10.44 20.86
N ASN A 319 -13.41 -11.34 20.55
CA ASN A 319 -12.64 -11.26 19.31
C ASN A 319 -13.41 -11.78 18.09
N ALA A 320 -14.50 -12.52 18.29
CA ALA A 320 -15.30 -13.11 17.22
C ALA A 320 -16.77 -13.29 17.62
N PHE A 321 -17.60 -13.44 16.61
CA PHE A 321 -19.00 -13.88 16.71
C PHE A 321 -19.12 -15.32 16.21
N SER A 322 -20.09 -16.08 16.74
CA SER A 322 -20.36 -17.42 16.26
C SER A 322 -20.89 -17.40 14.82
N ALA A 323 -20.71 -18.49 14.08
CA ALA A 323 -21.25 -18.60 12.71
C ALA A 323 -22.77 -18.36 12.66
N ALA A 324 -23.50 -18.87 13.65
CA ALA A 324 -24.94 -18.64 13.78
C ALA A 324 -25.27 -17.16 14.03
N ALA A 325 -24.47 -16.46 14.84
CA ALA A 325 -24.64 -15.01 15.04
C ALA A 325 -24.40 -14.20 13.77
N ILE A 326 -23.38 -14.57 12.99
CA ILE A 326 -23.06 -13.91 11.71
C ILE A 326 -24.19 -14.11 10.70
N THR A 327 -24.68 -15.35 10.53
CA THR A 327 -25.79 -15.65 9.62
C THR A 327 -27.05 -14.85 10.00
N MET A 328 -27.44 -14.93 11.28
CA MET A 328 -28.61 -14.21 11.78
C MET A 328 -28.48 -12.70 11.62
N ALA A 329 -27.31 -12.13 11.87
CA ALA A 329 -27.05 -10.71 11.71
C ALA A 329 -27.19 -10.25 10.25
N GLN A 330 -26.77 -11.06 9.30
CA GLN A 330 -26.96 -10.81 7.87
C GLN A 330 -28.44 -10.81 7.48
N GLU A 331 -29.20 -11.82 7.97
CA GLU A 331 -30.64 -11.96 7.70
C GLU A 331 -31.46 -10.82 8.32
N SER A 332 -31.08 -10.36 9.53
CA SER A 332 -31.80 -9.33 10.29
C SER A 332 -31.23 -7.92 10.10
N ASN A 333 -30.23 -7.76 9.24
CA ASN A 333 -29.54 -6.50 8.97
C ASN A 333 -28.96 -5.84 10.26
N VAL A 334 -28.34 -6.65 11.13
CA VAL A 334 -27.69 -6.23 12.38
C VAL A 334 -26.19 -6.08 12.14
N ARG A 335 -25.60 -4.96 12.52
CA ARG A 335 -24.15 -4.80 12.51
C ARG A 335 -23.51 -5.44 13.73
N LEU A 336 -22.51 -6.27 13.48
CA LEU A 336 -21.66 -6.86 14.51
C LEU A 336 -20.36 -6.09 14.61
N VAL A 337 -19.98 -5.70 15.82
CA VAL A 337 -18.75 -4.97 16.12
C VAL A 337 -17.95 -5.77 17.14
N THR A 338 -16.77 -6.26 16.74
CA THR A 338 -15.85 -6.99 17.62
C THR A 338 -15.10 -6.03 18.56
N GLY A 339 -14.47 -6.59 19.60
CA GLY A 339 -13.71 -5.79 20.55
C GLY A 339 -12.54 -5.03 19.92
N GLY A 340 -11.83 -5.65 18.99
CA GLY A 340 -10.75 -4.99 18.24
C GLY A 340 -11.28 -3.85 17.36
N GLU A 341 -12.41 -4.07 16.67
CA GLU A 341 -13.07 -3.04 15.89
C GLU A 341 -13.55 -1.87 16.76
N PHE A 342 -14.18 -2.16 17.91
CA PHE A 342 -14.62 -1.12 18.84
C PHE A 342 -13.45 -0.32 19.41
N GLY A 343 -12.35 -0.98 19.78
CA GLY A 343 -11.12 -0.31 20.20
C GLY A 343 -10.60 0.68 19.15
N ARG A 344 -10.61 0.29 17.88
CA ARG A 344 -10.26 1.18 16.75
C ARG A 344 -11.24 2.34 16.61
N MET A 345 -12.55 2.07 16.69
CA MET A 345 -13.59 3.11 16.62
C MET A 345 -13.43 4.17 17.72
N LEU A 346 -13.03 3.79 18.94
CA LEU A 346 -12.74 4.72 20.02
C LEU A 346 -11.54 5.64 19.69
N ILE A 347 -10.47 5.07 19.10
CA ILE A 347 -9.28 5.82 18.69
C ILE A 347 -9.63 6.79 17.56
N ASP A 348 -10.34 6.34 16.53
CA ASP A 348 -10.75 7.14 15.38
C ASP A 348 -11.67 8.31 15.78
N ALA A 349 -12.50 8.12 16.82
CA ALA A 349 -13.31 9.17 17.41
C ALA A 349 -12.49 10.17 18.26
N GLY A 350 -11.17 10.02 18.32
CA GLY A 350 -10.27 10.90 19.08
C GLY A 350 -10.42 10.78 20.60
N ILE A 351 -10.86 9.62 21.08
CA ILE A 351 -11.06 9.39 22.51
C ILE A 351 -9.70 9.11 23.17
N THR A 352 -9.18 10.10 23.87
CA THR A 352 -7.88 10.03 24.56
C THR A 352 -7.98 9.65 26.03
N ASN A 353 -9.17 9.77 26.63
CA ASN A 353 -9.40 9.46 28.05
C ASN A 353 -10.80 8.85 28.25
N ILE A 354 -10.85 7.51 28.34
CA ILE A 354 -12.12 6.77 28.54
C ILE A 354 -12.74 7.00 29.92
N ASN A 355 -11.99 7.49 30.93
CA ASN A 355 -12.55 7.73 32.24
C ASN A 355 -13.65 8.82 32.24
N ARG A 356 -13.61 9.74 31.26
CA ARG A 356 -14.65 10.73 31.05
C ARG A 356 -16.02 10.15 30.70
N ALA A 357 -16.09 8.90 30.30
CA ALA A 357 -17.35 8.20 30.07
C ALA A 357 -18.11 7.94 31.38
N PHE A 358 -17.42 8.06 32.52
CA PHE A 358 -17.94 7.70 33.84
C PHE A 358 -18.12 8.91 34.79
N GLU A 359 -17.80 10.13 34.33
CA GLU A 359 -18.06 11.40 34.99
C GLU A 359 -19.49 11.87 34.67
#